data_878aa9a7aec4ecb4a362e03c72bf15ab
#
_entry.id   878aa9a7aec4ecb4a362e03c72bf15ab
#
_cell.length_a   1.000
_cell.length_b   1.000
_cell.length_c   1.000
_cell.angle_alpha   90.00
_cell.angle_beta   90.00
_cell.angle_gamma   90.00
#
_symmetry.space_group_name_H-M   'P 1'
#
loop_
_entity.id
_entity.type
_entity.pdbx_description
1 polymer ?
#
loop_
_entity_poly.entity_id
_entity_poly.type
_entity_poly.pdbx_seq_one_letter_code
_entity_poly.pdbx_strand_id
1 'polypeptide(L)'
;MEKDRSSIYRYLSKMKGITTSPPMVNLFEMIWSWVGAFLGIAAVSYINFNIIEDTDHVMVIGSFGASAVLIYGAIKSPLAQPRNLIGGHIISAIVGVTCYKLFSSHMWLASSLAVATAIAIMHATKTLHPPGGATALIAVIGSTKIHSLGYLYAFIPAGLGAVIMLIVALLVNNLPKNRTYPDFWI
;
A
#
# COMPACT_ATOMS: atom_id res chain seq x y z
N MET A 1 40.32 -22.20 0.75
CA MET A 1 40.17 -20.98 -0.08
C MET A 1 39.29 -21.17 -1.31
N GLU A 2 39.25 -22.35 -1.94
CA GLU A 2 38.43 -22.60 -3.15
C GLU A 2 36.93 -22.70 -2.87
N LYS A 3 36.54 -23.23 -1.71
CA LYS A 3 35.13 -23.36 -1.27
C LYS A 3 34.43 -22.01 -1.02
N ASP A 4 35.20 -21.00 -0.66
CA ASP A 4 34.69 -19.64 -0.36
C ASP A 4 34.41 -18.83 -1.65
N ARG A 5 35.26 -18.97 -2.68
CA ARG A 5 35.04 -18.36 -4.01
C ARG A 5 33.78 -18.90 -4.67
N SER A 6 33.45 -20.17 -4.50
CA SER A 6 32.23 -20.78 -5.06
C SER A 6 30.93 -20.23 -4.39
N SER A 7 31.01 -19.94 -3.10
CA SER A 7 29.87 -19.36 -2.33
C SER A 7 29.56 -17.92 -2.74
N ILE A 8 30.59 -17.08 -2.87
CA ILE A 8 30.46 -15.68 -3.31
C ILE A 8 29.98 -15.62 -4.76
N TYR A 9 30.58 -16.45 -5.65
CA TYR A 9 30.14 -16.50 -7.04
C TYR A 9 28.66 -16.92 -7.17
N ARG A 10 28.23 -17.93 -6.41
CA ARG A 10 26.81 -18.36 -6.35
C ARG A 10 25.91 -17.26 -5.82
N TYR A 11 26.34 -16.50 -4.81
CA TYR A 11 25.60 -15.37 -4.28
C TYR A 11 25.43 -14.26 -5.34
N LEU A 12 26.53 -13.85 -5.97
CA LEU A 12 26.50 -12.80 -7.01
C LEU A 12 25.74 -13.23 -8.28
N SER A 13 25.80 -14.53 -8.64
CA SER A 13 25.08 -15.03 -9.81
C SER A 13 23.57 -14.93 -9.68
N LYS A 14 23.02 -14.95 -8.46
CA LYS A 14 21.58 -14.75 -8.20
C LYS A 14 21.09 -13.33 -8.54
N MET A 15 22.01 -12.36 -8.63
CA MET A 15 21.69 -10.96 -8.92
C MET A 15 21.57 -10.66 -10.43
N LYS A 16 21.93 -11.62 -11.30
CA LYS A 16 21.98 -11.39 -12.75
C LYS A 16 20.62 -11.31 -13.44
N GLY A 17 19.55 -11.72 -12.73
CA GLY A 17 18.25 -11.90 -13.37
C GLY A 17 18.27 -13.05 -14.40
N ILE A 18 17.19 -13.79 -14.51
CA ILE A 18 17.08 -14.99 -15.37
C ILE A 18 15.90 -14.93 -16.34
N THR A 19 15.11 -13.87 -16.27
CA THR A 19 13.88 -13.69 -17.08
C THR A 19 13.93 -12.37 -17.85
N THR A 20 13.06 -12.25 -18.83
CA THR A 20 12.85 -10.99 -19.57
C THR A 20 11.74 -10.15 -18.95
N SER A 21 11.79 -8.82 -19.18
CA SER A 21 10.73 -7.90 -18.77
C SER A 21 9.38 -8.30 -19.39
N PRO A 22 8.26 -8.17 -18.66
CA PRO A 22 6.93 -8.34 -19.24
C PRO A 22 6.71 -7.41 -20.43
N PRO A 23 5.84 -7.80 -21.39
CA PRO A 23 5.49 -6.93 -22.50
C PRO A 23 4.78 -5.65 -22.02
N MET A 24 4.86 -4.60 -22.82
CA MET A 24 4.15 -3.34 -22.55
C MET A 24 2.63 -3.57 -22.65
N VAL A 25 1.89 -2.97 -21.73
CA VAL A 25 0.42 -2.95 -21.77
C VAL A 25 -0.07 -2.10 -22.94
N ASN A 26 -1.26 -2.39 -23.46
CA ASN A 26 -1.85 -1.64 -24.57
C ASN A 26 -2.42 -0.29 -24.10
N LEU A 27 -2.71 0.60 -25.06
CA LEU A 27 -3.23 1.95 -24.78
C LEU A 27 -4.57 1.92 -24.00
N PHE A 28 -5.41 0.94 -24.27
CA PHE A 28 -6.68 0.77 -23.57
C PHE A 28 -6.47 0.56 -22.05
N GLU A 29 -5.55 -0.32 -21.67
CA GLU A 29 -5.19 -0.56 -20.27
C GLU A 29 -4.57 0.70 -19.62
N MET A 30 -3.75 1.45 -20.36
CA MET A 30 -3.18 2.71 -19.84
C MET A 30 -4.27 3.74 -19.53
N ILE A 31 -5.24 3.92 -20.43
CA ILE A 31 -6.36 4.87 -20.25
C ILE A 31 -7.20 4.46 -19.05
N TRP A 32 -7.60 3.21 -18.92
CA TRP A 32 -8.42 2.76 -17.79
C TRP A 32 -7.69 2.78 -16.47
N SER A 33 -6.39 2.52 -16.45
CA SER A 33 -5.56 2.68 -15.26
C SER A 33 -5.49 4.16 -14.83
N TRP A 34 -5.34 5.07 -15.80
CA TRP A 34 -5.36 6.52 -15.53
C TRP A 34 -6.71 6.99 -14.99
N VAL A 35 -7.81 6.61 -15.64
CA VAL A 35 -9.18 6.97 -15.20
C VAL A 35 -9.46 6.45 -13.79
N GLY A 36 -9.13 5.20 -13.52
CA GLY A 36 -9.32 4.59 -12.20
C GLY A 36 -8.49 5.29 -11.13
N ALA A 37 -7.22 5.52 -11.38
CA ALA A 37 -6.33 6.21 -10.44
C ALA A 37 -6.79 7.65 -10.18
N PHE A 38 -7.18 8.39 -11.24
CA PHE A 38 -7.70 9.74 -11.11
C PHE A 38 -8.96 9.77 -10.23
N LEU A 39 -9.96 8.94 -10.53
CA LEU A 39 -11.23 8.92 -9.78
C LEU A 39 -11.03 8.44 -8.35
N GLY A 40 -10.19 7.43 -8.11
CA GLY A 40 -9.92 6.92 -6.77
C GLY A 40 -9.21 7.94 -5.88
N ILE A 41 -8.17 8.57 -6.38
CA ILE A 41 -7.46 9.62 -5.63
C ILE A 41 -8.33 10.88 -5.50
N ALA A 42 -9.08 11.27 -6.54
CA ALA A 42 -10.00 12.39 -6.47
C ALA A 42 -11.07 12.20 -5.40
N ALA A 43 -11.66 11.00 -5.28
CA ALA A 43 -12.65 10.71 -4.25
C ALA A 43 -12.09 10.87 -2.83
N VAL A 44 -10.91 10.29 -2.55
CA VAL A 44 -10.24 10.44 -1.25
C VAL A 44 -9.87 11.90 -0.98
N SER A 45 -9.32 12.59 -1.98
CA SER A 45 -8.92 14.00 -1.86
C SER A 45 -10.13 14.91 -1.66
N TYR A 46 -11.23 14.70 -2.41
CA TYR A 46 -12.44 15.49 -2.28
C TYR A 46 -13.02 15.40 -0.86
N ILE A 47 -13.09 14.19 -0.30
CA ILE A 47 -13.56 13.98 1.07
C ILE A 47 -12.64 14.70 2.06
N ASN A 48 -11.33 14.61 1.86
CA ASN A 48 -10.35 15.26 2.72
C ASN A 48 -10.44 16.79 2.71
N PHE A 49 -10.58 17.40 1.52
CA PHE A 49 -10.55 18.84 1.37
C PHE A 49 -11.89 19.54 1.56
N ASN A 50 -13.03 18.83 1.44
CA ASN A 50 -14.35 19.44 1.42
C ASN A 50 -15.30 18.92 2.51
N ILE A 51 -15.05 17.77 3.11
CA ILE A 51 -15.96 17.16 4.08
C ILE A 51 -15.35 17.10 5.48
N ILE A 52 -14.05 16.81 5.57
CA ILE A 52 -13.36 16.70 6.84
C ILE A 52 -12.70 18.04 7.14
N GLU A 53 -13.48 19.00 7.61
CA GLU A 53 -12.99 20.30 8.09
C GLU A 53 -12.04 20.08 9.28
N ASP A 54 -10.98 20.90 9.39
CA ASP A 54 -10.04 20.91 10.54
C ASP A 54 -8.99 19.77 10.60
N THR A 55 -8.86 18.95 9.62
CA THR A 55 -7.76 17.98 9.62
C THR A 55 -6.68 18.40 8.63
N ASP A 56 -5.41 18.59 9.06
CA ASP A 56 -4.25 18.94 8.21
C ASP A 56 -4.03 17.93 7.06
N HIS A 57 -5.09 17.72 6.25
CA HIS A 57 -5.11 16.83 5.09
C HIS A 57 -4.69 15.38 5.38
N VAL A 58 -5.07 14.87 6.56
CA VAL A 58 -4.68 13.54 7.05
C VAL A 58 -5.24 12.39 6.22
N MET A 59 -6.38 12.60 5.51
CA MET A 59 -6.97 11.55 4.66
C MET A 59 -6.11 11.19 3.44
N VAL A 60 -5.35 12.15 2.90
CA VAL A 60 -4.50 11.90 1.73
C VAL A 60 -3.12 11.48 2.20
N ILE A 61 -2.96 10.20 2.48
CA ILE A 61 -1.65 9.65 2.81
C ILE A 61 -0.92 9.14 1.56
N GLY A 62 0.40 9.35 1.51
CA GLY A 62 1.21 9.00 0.34
C GLY A 62 1.13 7.52 -0.07
N SER A 63 0.79 6.62 0.86
CA SER A 63 0.57 5.20 0.57
C SER A 63 -0.60 4.94 -0.38
N PHE A 64 -1.60 5.83 -0.46
CA PHE A 64 -2.72 5.68 -1.41
C PHE A 64 -2.30 5.90 -2.86
N GLY A 65 -1.29 6.73 -3.13
CA GLY A 65 -0.69 6.82 -4.46
C GLY A 65 -0.12 5.47 -4.92
N ALA A 66 0.60 4.78 -4.04
CA ALA A 66 1.11 3.44 -4.33
C ALA A 66 -0.02 2.39 -4.45
N SER A 67 -1.07 2.48 -3.64
CA SER A 67 -2.26 1.61 -3.76
C SER A 67 -2.97 1.83 -5.10
N ALA A 68 -3.08 3.07 -5.57
CA ALA A 68 -3.69 3.39 -6.86
C ALA A 68 -2.96 2.70 -8.02
N VAL A 69 -1.63 2.66 -8.00
CA VAL A 69 -0.84 1.93 -9.01
C VAL A 69 -1.21 0.44 -9.02
N LEU A 70 -1.38 -0.18 -7.86
CA LEU A 70 -1.76 -1.60 -7.78
C LEU A 70 -3.21 -1.85 -8.22
N ILE A 71 -4.18 -1.16 -7.60
CA ILE A 71 -5.60 -1.51 -7.77
C ILE A 71 -6.21 -0.99 -9.07
N TYR A 72 -5.54 -0.06 -9.77
CA TYR A 72 -5.98 0.42 -11.08
C TYR A 72 -5.02 0.06 -12.22
N GLY A 73 -3.72 -0.05 -11.93
CA GLY A 73 -2.70 -0.35 -12.94
C GLY A 73 -2.30 -1.82 -13.00
N ALA A 74 -2.42 -2.57 -11.90
CA ALA A 74 -2.04 -3.98 -11.80
C ALA A 74 -3.17 -4.82 -11.18
N ILE A 75 -4.39 -4.68 -11.71
CA ILE A 75 -5.65 -5.21 -11.14
C ILE A 75 -5.64 -6.74 -10.93
N LYS A 76 -4.85 -7.47 -11.72
CA LYS A 76 -4.68 -8.94 -11.63
C LYS A 76 -3.63 -9.36 -10.60
N SER A 77 -2.93 -8.40 -10.01
CA SER A 77 -1.97 -8.72 -8.95
C SER A 77 -2.70 -9.28 -7.72
N PRO A 78 -2.24 -10.39 -7.13
CA PRO A 78 -2.77 -10.88 -5.86
C PRO A 78 -2.60 -9.86 -4.73
N LEU A 79 -1.66 -8.91 -4.86
CA LEU A 79 -1.40 -7.84 -3.90
C LEU A 79 -2.38 -6.67 -4.02
N ALA A 80 -3.18 -6.62 -5.10
CA ALA A 80 -4.16 -5.57 -5.38
C ALA A 80 -5.57 -5.92 -4.90
N GLN A 81 -5.80 -7.13 -4.39
CA GLN A 81 -7.14 -7.63 -4.08
C GLN A 81 -7.73 -6.99 -2.81
N PRO A 82 -9.07 -7.01 -2.62
CA PRO A 82 -9.75 -6.28 -1.52
C PRO A 82 -9.19 -6.61 -0.13
N ARG A 83 -8.99 -7.89 0.17
CA ARG A 83 -8.39 -8.32 1.45
C ARG A 83 -7.01 -7.71 1.67
N ASN A 84 -6.20 -7.69 0.61
CA ASN A 84 -4.84 -7.17 0.67
C ASN A 84 -4.85 -5.65 0.86
N LEU A 85 -5.67 -4.94 0.10
CA LEU A 85 -5.82 -3.49 0.19
C LEU A 85 -6.25 -3.06 1.60
N ILE A 86 -7.40 -3.53 2.06
CA ILE A 86 -7.96 -3.11 3.36
C ILE A 86 -7.12 -3.65 4.52
N GLY A 87 -6.88 -4.96 4.55
CA GLY A 87 -6.11 -5.62 5.62
C GLY A 87 -4.68 -5.10 5.70
N GLY A 88 -4.03 -4.89 4.56
CA GLY A 88 -2.69 -4.34 4.48
C GLY A 88 -2.58 -2.95 5.10
N HIS A 89 -3.48 -2.03 4.77
CA HIS A 89 -3.48 -0.69 5.35
C HIS A 89 -3.79 -0.70 6.85
N ILE A 90 -4.83 -1.42 7.29
CA ILE A 90 -5.24 -1.45 8.71
C ILE A 90 -4.15 -2.07 9.58
N ILE A 91 -3.64 -3.25 9.21
CA ILE A 91 -2.59 -3.94 9.97
C ILE A 91 -1.34 -3.09 10.06
N SER A 92 -0.91 -2.53 8.94
CA SER A 92 0.28 -1.69 8.87
C SER A 92 0.16 -0.42 9.71
N ALA A 93 -1.01 0.20 9.71
CA ALA A 93 -1.28 1.37 10.54
C ALA A 93 -1.19 1.03 12.05
N ILE A 94 -1.79 -0.08 12.47
CA ILE A 94 -1.73 -0.55 13.87
C ILE A 94 -0.28 -0.81 14.28
N VAL A 95 0.48 -1.52 13.45
CA VAL A 95 1.90 -1.82 13.71
C VAL A 95 2.73 -0.55 13.78
N GLY A 96 2.53 0.37 12.83
CA GLY A 96 3.26 1.64 12.77
C GLY A 96 3.02 2.49 14.01
N VAL A 97 1.76 2.66 14.42
CA VAL A 97 1.40 3.38 15.66
C VAL A 97 2.00 2.72 16.90
N THR A 98 1.99 1.39 16.96
CA THR A 98 2.60 0.64 18.07
C THR A 98 4.10 0.91 18.14
N CYS A 99 4.81 0.80 17.01
CA CYS A 99 6.24 1.06 16.96
C CYS A 99 6.58 2.52 17.35
N TYR A 100 5.81 3.49 16.87
CA TYR A 100 5.97 4.88 17.28
C TYR A 100 5.82 5.05 18.80
N LYS A 101 4.74 4.51 19.39
CA LYS A 101 4.51 4.63 20.85
C LYS A 101 5.61 3.98 21.68
N LEU A 102 6.20 2.89 21.23
CA LEU A 102 7.24 2.16 21.98
C LEU A 102 8.65 2.74 21.76
N PHE A 103 8.93 3.31 20.61
CA PHE A 103 10.28 3.69 20.19
C PHE A 103 10.41 5.13 19.68
N SER A 104 9.52 6.04 20.09
CA SER A 104 9.52 7.44 19.62
C SER A 104 10.83 8.19 19.90
N SER A 105 11.60 7.79 20.91
CA SER A 105 12.94 8.34 21.18
C SER A 105 14.02 7.91 20.15
N HIS A 106 13.74 6.89 19.33
CA HIS A 106 14.65 6.32 18.35
C HIS A 106 13.93 6.12 17.02
N MET A 107 13.62 7.22 16.32
CA MET A 107 12.78 7.24 15.13
C MET A 107 13.27 6.31 14.00
N TRP A 108 14.58 6.16 13.81
CA TRP A 108 15.15 5.24 12.83
C TRP A 108 14.81 3.77 13.14
N LEU A 109 14.87 3.40 14.43
CA LEU A 109 14.53 2.05 14.89
C LEU A 109 13.02 1.82 14.80
N ALA A 110 12.20 2.79 15.25
CA ALA A 110 10.74 2.73 15.13
C ALA A 110 10.31 2.52 13.67
N SER A 111 10.89 3.28 12.74
CA SER A 111 10.60 3.18 11.30
C SER A 111 10.96 1.81 10.73
N SER A 112 12.15 1.32 11.04
CA SER A 112 12.64 0.02 10.56
C SER A 112 11.79 -1.13 11.10
N LEU A 113 11.47 -1.11 12.40
CA LEU A 113 10.62 -2.11 13.05
C LEU A 113 9.19 -2.05 12.52
N ALA A 114 8.64 -0.86 12.31
CA ALA A 114 7.28 -0.68 11.81
C ALA A 114 7.11 -1.35 10.44
N VAL A 115 8.00 -1.06 9.49
CA VAL A 115 7.91 -1.62 8.13
C VAL A 115 8.17 -3.13 8.15
N ALA A 116 9.25 -3.58 8.82
CA ALA A 116 9.61 -5.00 8.85
C ALA A 116 8.52 -5.85 9.52
N THR A 117 7.98 -5.39 10.66
CA THR A 117 6.92 -6.10 11.37
C THR A 117 5.61 -6.09 10.60
N ALA A 118 5.26 -4.96 9.95
CA ALA A 118 4.07 -4.89 9.10
C ALA A 118 4.15 -5.90 7.95
N ILE A 119 5.29 -6.03 7.28
CA ILE A 119 5.49 -7.03 6.22
C ILE A 119 5.30 -8.45 6.77
N ALA A 120 5.91 -8.77 7.91
CA ALA A 120 5.81 -10.10 8.52
C ALA A 120 4.36 -10.45 8.88
N ILE A 121 3.61 -9.52 9.51
CA ILE A 121 2.22 -9.75 9.89
C ILE A 121 1.32 -9.82 8.65
N MET A 122 1.53 -8.97 7.65
CA MET A 122 0.80 -9.05 6.38
C MET A 122 0.99 -10.40 5.68
N HIS A 123 2.20 -10.98 5.73
CA HIS A 123 2.42 -12.35 5.24
C HIS A 123 1.64 -13.39 6.04
N ALA A 124 1.72 -13.33 7.37
CA ALA A 124 1.03 -14.27 8.26
C ALA A 124 -0.50 -14.22 8.10
N THR A 125 -1.06 -13.04 7.82
CA THR A 125 -2.50 -12.82 7.64
C THR A 125 -2.97 -12.91 6.19
N LYS A 126 -2.07 -13.18 5.25
CA LYS A 126 -2.34 -13.19 3.80
C LYS A 126 -2.90 -11.86 3.27
N THR A 127 -2.49 -10.74 3.86
CA THR A 127 -2.94 -9.38 3.49
C THR A 127 -1.81 -8.55 2.89
N LEU A 128 -0.78 -9.20 2.33
CA LEU A 128 0.38 -8.49 1.79
C LEU A 128 -0.04 -7.46 0.75
N HIS A 129 0.21 -6.20 1.07
CA HIS A 129 -0.08 -5.03 0.24
C HIS A 129 1.09 -4.05 0.38
N PRO A 130 1.97 -3.93 -0.63
CA PRO A 130 3.18 -3.13 -0.50
C PRO A 130 2.96 -1.69 -0.01
N PRO A 131 1.90 -0.98 -0.43
CA PRO A 131 1.60 0.34 0.12
C PRO A 131 1.34 0.34 1.65
N GLY A 132 0.97 -0.79 2.23
CA GLY A 132 0.87 -0.95 3.69
C GLY A 132 2.20 -0.63 4.40
N GLY A 133 3.34 -1.01 3.81
CA GLY A 133 4.65 -0.64 4.35
C GLY A 133 4.82 0.88 4.47
N ALA A 134 4.39 1.64 3.47
CA ALA A 134 4.37 3.10 3.53
C ALA A 134 3.38 3.62 4.60
N THR A 135 2.22 2.97 4.77
CA THR A 135 1.25 3.31 5.83
C THR A 135 1.87 3.14 7.23
N ALA A 136 2.59 2.05 7.47
CA ALA A 136 3.32 1.84 8.73
C ALA A 136 4.40 2.90 8.96
N LEU A 137 5.14 3.24 7.91
CA LEU A 137 6.18 4.26 7.97
C LEU A 137 5.59 5.66 8.28
N ILE A 138 4.48 6.03 7.61
CA ILE A 138 3.79 7.30 7.83
C ILE A 138 3.27 7.41 9.28
N ALA A 139 2.81 6.33 9.88
CA ALA A 139 2.41 6.32 11.29
C ALA A 139 3.57 6.68 12.25
N VAL A 140 4.81 6.44 11.84
CA VAL A 140 6.01 6.76 12.62
C VAL A 140 6.53 8.16 12.33
N ILE A 141 6.71 8.52 11.05
CA ILE A 141 7.36 9.77 10.63
C ILE A 141 6.39 10.90 10.30
N GLY A 142 5.09 10.65 10.42
CA GLY A 142 4.06 11.61 10.07
C GLY A 142 4.01 12.83 10.99
N SER A 143 3.08 13.74 10.70
CA SER A 143 2.88 14.96 11.46
C SER A 143 2.38 14.68 12.88
N THR A 144 2.46 15.71 13.75
CA THR A 144 1.89 15.66 15.11
C THR A 144 0.41 15.28 15.09
N LYS A 145 -0.32 15.63 14.04
CA LYS A 145 -1.73 15.28 13.87
C LYS A 145 -1.93 13.78 13.63
N ILE A 146 -1.10 13.16 12.79
CA ILE A 146 -1.10 11.69 12.63
C ILE A 146 -0.81 11.02 13.98
N HIS A 147 0.16 11.51 14.71
CA HIS A 147 0.50 10.98 16.04
C HIS A 147 -0.63 11.16 17.04
N SER A 148 -1.37 12.28 17.00
CA SER A 148 -2.51 12.54 17.92
C SER A 148 -3.69 11.60 17.67
N LEU A 149 -3.86 11.07 16.47
CA LEU A 149 -4.88 10.05 16.18
C LEU A 149 -4.63 8.75 16.92
N GLY A 150 -3.38 8.43 17.24
CA GLY A 150 -3.05 7.14 17.81
C GLY A 150 -3.61 6.00 16.95
N TYR A 151 -4.26 5.02 17.55
CA TYR A 151 -4.84 3.87 16.82
C TYR A 151 -6.05 4.23 15.94
N LEU A 152 -6.65 5.41 16.11
CA LEU A 152 -7.70 5.89 15.18
C LEU A 152 -7.14 6.03 13.74
N TYR A 153 -5.84 6.29 13.59
CA TYR A 153 -5.15 6.31 12.31
C TYR A 153 -5.41 5.05 11.45
N ALA A 154 -5.56 3.88 12.09
CA ALA A 154 -5.85 2.63 11.38
C ALA A 154 -7.24 2.60 10.74
N PHE A 155 -8.20 3.32 11.34
CA PHE A 155 -9.57 3.42 10.81
C PHE A 155 -9.73 4.67 9.94
N ILE A 156 -9.25 5.80 10.39
CA ILE A 156 -9.25 7.08 9.67
C ILE A 156 -7.84 7.70 9.81
N PRO A 157 -7.10 7.88 8.72
CA PRO A 157 -7.46 7.77 7.30
C PRO A 157 -7.27 6.38 6.66
N ALA A 158 -6.45 5.50 7.23
CA ALA A 158 -5.94 4.33 6.51
C ALA A 158 -7.06 3.39 6.03
N GLY A 159 -7.93 2.95 6.93
CA GLY A 159 -9.03 2.03 6.61
C GLY A 159 -10.09 2.67 5.73
N LEU A 160 -10.58 3.86 6.11
CA LEU A 160 -11.62 4.55 5.35
C LEU A 160 -11.15 4.89 3.94
N GLY A 161 -9.93 5.41 3.79
CA GLY A 161 -9.37 5.72 2.48
C GLY A 161 -9.22 4.47 1.61
N ALA A 162 -8.78 3.35 2.18
CA ALA A 162 -8.71 2.06 1.47
C ALA A 162 -10.09 1.58 1.01
N VAL A 163 -11.14 1.75 1.84
CA VAL A 163 -12.52 1.41 1.47
C VAL A 163 -13.02 2.29 0.33
N ILE A 164 -12.80 3.61 0.38
CA ILE A 164 -13.20 4.52 -0.69
C ILE A 164 -12.52 4.13 -2.00
N MET A 165 -11.22 3.88 -1.98
CA MET A 165 -10.47 3.43 -3.15
C MET A 165 -10.96 2.09 -3.68
N LEU A 166 -11.33 1.15 -2.80
CA LEU A 166 -11.92 -0.13 -3.20
C LEU A 166 -13.27 0.05 -3.91
N ILE A 167 -14.15 0.90 -3.39
CA ILE A 167 -15.46 1.18 -4.02
C ILE A 167 -15.24 1.71 -5.44
N VAL A 168 -14.35 2.68 -5.61
CA VAL A 168 -14.02 3.21 -6.94
C VAL A 168 -13.42 2.12 -7.83
N ALA A 169 -12.54 1.27 -7.30
CA ALA A 169 -11.94 0.18 -8.06
C ALA A 169 -12.98 -0.85 -8.54
N LEU A 170 -13.94 -1.21 -7.68
CA LEU A 170 -15.05 -2.10 -8.04
C LEU A 170 -15.92 -1.51 -9.15
N LEU A 171 -16.17 -0.21 -9.12
CA LEU A 171 -16.98 0.46 -10.15
C LEU A 171 -16.20 0.60 -11.45
N VAL A 172 -15.01 1.21 -11.42
CA VAL A 172 -14.26 1.60 -12.62
C VAL A 172 -13.63 0.40 -13.34
N ASN A 173 -13.03 -0.54 -12.59
CA ASN A 173 -12.37 -1.69 -13.23
C ASN A 173 -13.34 -2.66 -13.91
N ASN A 174 -14.63 -2.63 -13.55
CA ASN A 174 -15.64 -3.51 -14.14
C ASN A 174 -16.48 -2.84 -15.25
N LEU A 175 -16.24 -1.56 -15.57
CA LEU A 175 -16.90 -0.91 -16.70
C LEU A 175 -16.47 -1.52 -18.05
N PRO A 176 -15.19 -1.76 -18.33
CA PRO A 176 -14.78 -2.37 -19.58
C PRO A 176 -15.07 -3.88 -19.62
N LYS A 177 -15.54 -4.36 -20.78
CA LYS A 177 -15.91 -5.79 -20.95
C LYS A 177 -14.75 -6.78 -20.74
N ASN A 178 -13.52 -6.34 -20.95
CA ASN A 178 -12.31 -7.17 -20.87
C ASN A 178 -11.53 -6.98 -19.54
N ARG A 179 -12.08 -6.25 -18.59
CA ARG A 179 -11.52 -6.12 -17.24
C ARG A 179 -12.50 -6.71 -16.22
N THR A 180 -11.95 -7.35 -15.21
CA THR A 180 -12.70 -7.87 -14.06
C THR A 180 -11.90 -7.64 -12.79
N TYR A 181 -12.55 -7.14 -11.75
CA TYR A 181 -11.98 -6.91 -10.43
C TYR A 181 -13.07 -7.06 -9.35
N PRO A 182 -12.82 -7.73 -8.25
CA PRO A 182 -11.58 -8.41 -7.91
C PRO A 182 -11.47 -9.80 -8.56
N ASP A 183 -10.27 -10.41 -8.49
CA ASP A 183 -10.10 -11.82 -8.82
C ASP A 183 -10.55 -12.72 -7.67
N PHE A 184 -10.37 -12.26 -6.41
CA PHE A 184 -10.85 -12.93 -5.19
C PHE A 184 -11.08 -11.91 -4.05
N TRP A 185 -11.94 -12.24 -3.12
CA TRP A 185 -12.23 -11.42 -1.94
C TRP A 185 -11.43 -11.83 -0.71
N ILE A 186 -11.24 -13.14 -0.48
CA ILE A 186 -10.64 -13.74 0.73
C ILE A 186 -9.55 -14.74 0.34
#